data_d29b28c38864d3c779eeff7e41013a86
#
_entry.id   d29b28c38864d3c779eeff7e41013a86
#
_cell.length_a   1.000
_cell.length_b   1.000
_cell.length_c   1.000
_cell.angle_alpha   90.00
_cell.angle_beta   90.00
_cell.angle_gamma   90.00
#
_symmetry.space_group_name_H-M   'P 1'
#
loop_
_entity.id
_entity.type
_entity.pdbx_description
1 polymer ?
#
loop_
_entity_poly.entity_id
_entity_poly.type
_entity_poly.pdbx_seq_one_letter_code
_entity_poly.pdbx_strand_id
1 'polypeptide(L)'
;ELVIGDRQTGKSTVCIDTILNQKEFYDAGQPVFCIYVAVGQKASTVAALAKTLEEKGAMAYTIIVAANASDPAPMQVYAPMAGAAIGEYFRDSGRPALIVYDDLSKQAVAYREVSLLLRRPPGREAYPGDVFYLHSRLLERACKVIANDEIAKNMNDLPDSIKGIVKGGG
;
A
#
# COMPACT_ATOMS: atom_id res chain seq x y z
N GLU A 1 -9.41 -1.79 4.20
CA GLU A 1 -9.66 -2.62 5.40
C GLU A 1 -8.50 -2.51 6.40
N LEU A 2 -8.78 -2.77 7.67
CA LEU A 2 -7.81 -2.70 8.74
C LEU A 2 -7.73 -4.06 9.46
N VAL A 3 -6.53 -4.64 9.50
CA VAL A 3 -6.26 -5.89 10.21
C VAL A 3 -5.51 -5.58 11.49
N ILE A 4 -6.17 -5.73 12.63
CA ILE A 4 -5.62 -5.44 13.97
C ILE A 4 -5.50 -6.73 14.78
N GLY A 5 -4.45 -6.83 15.57
CA GLY A 5 -4.22 -7.92 16.52
C GLY A 5 -2.83 -7.85 17.14
N ASP A 6 -2.62 -8.62 18.18
CA ASP A 6 -1.32 -8.76 18.83
C ASP A 6 -0.27 -9.42 17.92
N ARG A 7 0.96 -9.49 18.40
CA ARG A 7 2.03 -10.18 17.68
C ARG A 7 1.68 -11.65 17.50
N GLN A 8 2.01 -12.21 16.33
CA GLN A 8 1.83 -13.64 15.99
C GLN A 8 0.35 -14.12 16.02
N THR A 9 -0.60 -13.23 15.82
CA THR A 9 -2.03 -13.59 15.74
C THR A 9 -2.51 -13.94 14.32
N GLY A 10 -1.60 -14.03 13.36
CA GLY A 10 -1.94 -14.41 11.98
C GLY A 10 -2.31 -13.25 11.04
N LYS A 11 -2.07 -11.99 11.42
CA LYS A 11 -2.38 -10.83 10.58
C LYS A 11 -1.76 -10.92 9.18
N SER A 12 -0.45 -11.12 9.12
CA SER A 12 0.26 -11.26 7.84
C SER A 12 -0.18 -12.50 7.08
N THR A 13 -0.55 -13.57 7.76
CA THR A 13 -1.06 -14.80 7.13
C THR A 13 -2.35 -14.53 6.37
N VAL A 14 -3.32 -13.83 6.96
CA VAL A 14 -4.57 -13.44 6.29
C VAL A 14 -4.29 -12.62 5.03
N CYS A 15 -3.34 -11.68 5.10
CA CYS A 15 -2.95 -10.87 3.96
C CYS A 15 -2.28 -11.70 2.84
N ILE A 16 -1.41 -12.64 3.23
CA ILE A 16 -0.73 -13.54 2.28
C ILE A 16 -1.75 -14.48 1.62
N ASP A 17 -2.66 -15.06 2.38
CA ASP A 17 -3.72 -15.92 1.85
C ASP A 17 -4.62 -15.16 0.88
N THR A 18 -4.92 -13.89 1.17
CA THR A 18 -5.66 -13.02 0.25
C THR A 18 -4.92 -12.85 -1.09
N ILE A 19 -3.61 -12.66 -1.05
CA ILE A 19 -2.79 -12.59 -2.27
C ILE A 19 -2.80 -13.92 -3.02
N LEU A 20 -2.61 -15.04 -2.32
CA LEU A 20 -2.61 -16.37 -2.92
C LEU A 20 -3.94 -16.71 -3.60
N ASN A 21 -5.05 -16.30 -3.02
CA ASN A 21 -6.39 -16.52 -3.58
C ASN A 21 -6.65 -15.71 -4.87
N GLN A 22 -5.82 -14.72 -5.21
CA GLN A 22 -5.93 -14.00 -6.49
C GLN A 22 -5.42 -14.82 -7.69
N LYS A 23 -4.77 -15.98 -7.45
CA LYS A 23 -4.26 -16.84 -8.49
C LYS A 23 -5.35 -17.32 -9.46
N GLU A 24 -6.52 -17.61 -8.95
CA GLU A 24 -7.68 -18.05 -9.73
C GLU A 24 -8.10 -17.00 -10.77
N PHE A 25 -8.12 -15.72 -10.36
CA PHE A 25 -8.41 -14.61 -11.26
C PHE A 25 -7.29 -14.37 -12.27
N TYR A 26 -6.04 -14.54 -11.85
CA TYR A 26 -4.90 -14.44 -12.75
C TYR A 26 -4.96 -15.52 -13.85
N ASP A 27 -5.20 -16.77 -13.48
CA ASP A 27 -5.32 -17.90 -14.41
C ASP A 27 -6.54 -17.76 -15.34
N ALA A 28 -7.60 -17.09 -14.91
CA ALA A 28 -8.77 -16.75 -15.71
C ALA A 28 -8.58 -15.53 -16.66
N GLY A 29 -7.39 -14.94 -16.67
CA GLY A 29 -7.09 -13.76 -17.52
C GLY A 29 -7.65 -12.43 -17.02
N GLN A 30 -8.09 -12.38 -15.76
CA GLN A 30 -8.57 -11.17 -15.07
C GLN A 30 -7.71 -10.90 -13.82
N PRO A 31 -6.42 -10.60 -13.97
CA PRO A 31 -5.52 -10.51 -12.84
C PRO A 31 -5.84 -9.32 -11.93
N VAL A 32 -5.78 -9.57 -10.63
CA VAL A 32 -5.63 -8.54 -9.60
C VAL A 32 -4.15 -8.43 -9.27
N PHE A 33 -3.53 -7.28 -9.55
CA PHE A 33 -2.12 -7.07 -9.24
C PHE A 33 -1.96 -6.77 -7.75
N CYS A 34 -1.11 -7.54 -7.08
CA CYS A 34 -0.89 -7.44 -5.65
C CYS A 34 0.41 -6.71 -5.37
N ILE A 35 0.38 -5.77 -4.44
CA ILE A 35 1.56 -5.04 -3.97
C ILE A 35 1.69 -5.30 -2.46
N TYR A 36 2.73 -6.00 -2.05
CA TYR A 36 3.04 -6.21 -0.65
C TYR A 36 4.12 -5.24 -0.20
N VAL A 37 3.76 -4.35 0.72
CA VAL A 37 4.67 -3.33 1.25
C VAL A 37 5.12 -3.74 2.64
N ALA A 38 6.35 -4.23 2.75
CA ALA A 38 6.99 -4.60 4.00
C ALA A 38 7.73 -3.39 4.60
N VAL A 39 7.31 -2.94 5.77
CA VAL A 39 7.92 -1.79 6.46
C VAL A 39 8.54 -2.23 7.78
N GLY A 40 9.84 -1.97 7.94
CA GLY A 40 10.56 -2.24 9.18
C GLY A 40 10.60 -3.72 9.56
N GLN A 41 10.47 -4.62 8.61
CA GLN A 41 10.59 -6.06 8.81
C GLN A 41 12.03 -6.54 8.68
N LYS A 42 12.33 -7.73 9.20
CA LYS A 42 13.64 -8.36 8.98
C LYS A 42 13.75 -8.81 7.51
N ALA A 43 14.90 -8.61 6.91
CA ALA A 43 15.16 -9.05 5.53
C ALA A 43 14.88 -10.56 5.32
N SER A 44 15.19 -11.39 6.31
CA SER A 44 14.90 -12.82 6.29
C SER A 44 13.40 -13.13 6.22
N THR A 45 12.56 -12.32 6.88
CA THR A 45 11.10 -12.47 6.83
C THR A 45 10.58 -12.15 5.44
N VAL A 46 11.08 -11.07 4.84
CA VAL A 46 10.71 -10.67 3.47
C VAL A 46 11.17 -11.72 2.45
N ALA A 47 12.38 -12.26 2.61
CA ALA A 47 12.89 -13.31 1.74
C ALA A 47 12.05 -14.62 1.84
N ALA A 48 11.66 -15.00 3.06
CA ALA A 48 10.78 -16.15 3.27
C ALA A 48 9.40 -15.96 2.64
N LEU A 49 8.84 -14.74 2.73
CA LEU A 49 7.60 -14.38 2.06
C LEU A 49 7.74 -14.50 0.53
N ALA A 50 8.79 -13.90 -0.04
CA ALA A 50 9.04 -13.97 -1.49
C ALA A 50 9.13 -15.40 -1.97
N LYS A 51 9.86 -16.26 -1.25
CA LYS A 51 9.96 -17.67 -1.54
C LYS A 51 8.61 -18.39 -1.50
N THR A 52 7.79 -18.11 -0.49
CA THR A 52 6.45 -18.69 -0.37
C THR A 52 5.56 -18.29 -1.56
N LEU A 53 5.59 -17.02 -1.96
CA LEU A 53 4.82 -16.51 -3.11
C LEU A 53 5.31 -17.13 -4.42
N GLU A 54 6.63 -17.34 -4.56
CA GLU A 54 7.23 -18.00 -5.73
C GLU A 54 6.81 -19.47 -5.82
N GLU A 55 6.94 -20.24 -4.73
CA GLU A 55 6.55 -21.65 -4.66
C GLU A 55 5.05 -21.86 -4.95
N LYS A 56 4.22 -20.89 -4.61
CA LYS A 56 2.77 -20.92 -4.90
C LYS A 56 2.40 -20.33 -6.26
N GLY A 57 3.37 -19.81 -7.02
CA GLY A 57 3.15 -19.20 -8.33
C GLY A 57 2.50 -17.82 -8.28
N ALA A 58 2.47 -17.17 -7.11
CA ALA A 58 1.85 -15.85 -6.92
C ALA A 58 2.77 -14.69 -7.31
N MET A 59 4.06 -14.92 -7.49
CA MET A 59 5.00 -13.86 -7.91
C MET A 59 4.73 -13.33 -9.32
N ALA A 60 3.99 -14.05 -10.15
CA ALA A 60 3.62 -13.59 -11.49
C ALA A 60 2.73 -12.34 -11.50
N TYR A 61 1.97 -12.12 -10.43
CA TYR A 61 1.07 -10.97 -10.27
C TYR A 61 1.31 -10.17 -8.99
N THR A 62 2.44 -10.42 -8.30
CA THR A 62 2.75 -9.75 -7.02
C THR A 62 4.06 -8.97 -7.11
N ILE A 63 4.05 -7.75 -6.58
CA ILE A 63 5.22 -6.88 -6.43
C ILE A 63 5.50 -6.72 -4.93
N ILE A 64 6.75 -6.89 -4.52
CA ILE A 64 7.18 -6.67 -3.14
C ILE A 64 7.96 -5.35 -3.08
N VAL A 65 7.51 -4.45 -2.23
CA VAL A 65 8.21 -3.20 -1.88
C VAL A 65 8.68 -3.32 -0.44
N ALA A 66 9.97 -3.35 -0.21
CA ALA A 66 10.53 -3.58 1.12
C ALA A 66 11.40 -2.41 1.57
N ALA A 67 11.16 -1.94 2.78
CA ALA A 67 12.07 -1.12 3.57
C ALA A 67 12.31 -1.85 4.89
N ASN A 68 13.47 -2.49 5.01
CA ASN A 68 13.79 -3.38 6.12
C ASN A 68 14.05 -2.59 7.41
N ALA A 69 14.09 -3.28 8.54
CA ALA A 69 14.37 -2.67 9.84
C ALA A 69 15.79 -2.04 9.94
N SER A 70 16.72 -2.49 9.10
CA SER A 70 18.09 -1.93 9.01
C SER A 70 18.20 -0.74 8.05
N ASP A 71 17.18 -0.47 7.26
CA ASP A 71 17.18 0.64 6.32
C ASP A 71 16.93 1.97 7.06
N PRO A 72 17.46 3.10 6.54
CA PRO A 72 17.22 4.41 7.13
C PRO A 72 15.73 4.72 7.32
N ALA A 73 15.37 5.40 8.42
CA ALA A 73 13.98 5.74 8.74
C ALA A 73 13.23 6.44 7.58
N PRO A 74 13.81 7.36 6.80
CA PRO A 74 13.14 7.93 5.63
C PRO A 74 12.66 6.89 4.61
N MET A 75 13.43 5.82 4.38
CA MET A 75 13.04 4.74 3.46
C MET A 75 11.79 4.02 3.96
N GLN A 76 11.72 3.75 5.26
CA GLN A 76 10.55 3.13 5.89
C GLN A 76 9.31 4.04 5.86
N VAL A 77 9.49 5.36 5.91
CA VAL A 77 8.41 6.35 5.77
C VAL A 77 7.85 6.35 4.36
N TYR A 78 8.71 6.31 3.33
CA TYR A 78 8.28 6.46 1.94
C TYR A 78 7.88 5.14 1.26
N ALA A 79 8.27 3.98 1.76
CA ALA A 79 7.90 2.69 1.16
C ALA A 79 6.39 2.51 0.95
N PRO A 80 5.50 2.84 1.90
CA PRO A 80 4.06 2.77 1.68
C PRO A 80 3.57 3.72 0.57
N MET A 81 4.17 4.90 0.44
CA MET A 81 3.84 5.86 -0.62
C MET A 81 4.25 5.33 -2.00
N ALA A 82 5.42 4.69 -2.08
CA ALA A 82 5.89 4.04 -3.31
C ALA A 82 4.96 2.89 -3.71
N GLY A 83 4.56 2.05 -2.75
CA GLY A 83 3.59 0.97 -2.99
C GLY A 83 2.25 1.50 -3.47
N ALA A 84 1.76 2.60 -2.88
CA ALA A 84 0.54 3.27 -3.34
C ALA A 84 0.66 3.77 -4.78
N ALA A 85 1.77 4.40 -5.15
CA ALA A 85 2.01 4.89 -6.51
C ALA A 85 2.04 3.75 -7.55
N ILE A 86 2.62 2.59 -7.19
CA ILE A 86 2.59 1.40 -8.05
C ILE A 86 1.14 0.90 -8.23
N GLY A 87 0.36 0.84 -7.14
CA GLY A 87 -1.05 0.44 -7.20
C GLY A 87 -1.90 1.39 -8.05
N GLU A 88 -1.66 2.70 -7.93
CA GLU A 88 -2.32 3.72 -8.74
C GLU A 88 -2.03 3.57 -10.24
N TYR A 89 -0.81 3.18 -10.61
CA TYR A 89 -0.48 2.90 -12.01
C TYR A 89 -1.38 1.79 -12.60
N PHE A 90 -1.63 0.71 -11.85
CA PHE A 90 -2.54 -0.33 -12.28
C PHE A 90 -3.98 0.16 -12.31
N ARG A 91 -4.46 0.80 -11.25
CA ARG A 91 -5.79 1.38 -11.17
C ARG A 91 -6.08 2.30 -12.36
N ASP A 92 -5.20 3.24 -12.65
CA ASP A 92 -5.40 4.25 -13.68
C ASP A 92 -5.32 3.66 -15.10
N SER A 93 -4.71 2.49 -15.23
CA SER A 93 -4.73 1.69 -16.48
C SER A 93 -5.92 0.73 -16.59
N GLY A 94 -6.90 0.83 -15.68
CA GLY A 94 -8.10 -0.01 -15.69
C GLY A 94 -7.88 -1.44 -15.16
N ARG A 95 -6.78 -1.67 -14.45
CA ARG A 95 -6.44 -2.96 -13.88
C ARG A 95 -6.58 -2.92 -12.36
N PRO A 96 -7.32 -3.83 -11.72
CA PRO A 96 -7.48 -3.82 -10.28
C PRO A 96 -6.16 -4.12 -9.57
N ALA A 97 -5.94 -3.42 -8.44
CA ALA A 97 -4.77 -3.60 -7.61
C ALA A 97 -5.16 -3.81 -6.14
N LEU A 98 -4.46 -4.71 -5.47
CA LEU A 98 -4.55 -4.94 -4.04
C LEU A 98 -3.23 -4.52 -3.39
N ILE A 99 -3.27 -3.63 -2.41
CA ILE A 99 -2.08 -3.22 -1.67
C ILE A 99 -2.19 -3.69 -0.22
N VAL A 100 -1.15 -4.36 0.25
CA VAL A 100 -1.00 -4.77 1.64
C VAL A 100 0.13 -3.97 2.26
N TYR A 101 -0.14 -3.25 3.35
CA TYR A 101 0.87 -2.55 4.14
C TYR A 101 1.16 -3.32 5.42
N ASP A 102 2.33 -3.89 5.57
CA ASP A 102 2.76 -4.67 6.73
C ASP A 102 4.08 -4.12 7.31
N ASP A 103 4.05 -3.20 8.29
CA ASP A 103 2.87 -2.59 8.86
C ASP A 103 3.01 -1.07 8.96
N LEU A 104 1.89 -0.39 9.04
CA LEU A 104 1.84 1.07 9.18
C LEU A 104 2.25 1.57 10.57
N SER A 105 2.22 0.74 11.60
CA SER A 105 2.73 1.10 12.94
C SER A 105 4.24 1.36 12.89
N LYS A 106 4.99 0.56 12.16
CA LYS A 106 6.43 0.78 11.97
C LYS A 106 6.71 2.01 11.11
N GLN A 107 5.87 2.30 10.11
CA GLN A 107 5.95 3.56 9.39
C GLN A 107 5.79 4.76 10.33
N ALA A 108 4.81 4.73 11.24
CA ALA A 108 4.59 5.80 12.21
C ALA A 108 5.80 5.97 13.16
N VAL A 109 6.41 4.89 13.62
CA VAL A 109 7.63 4.93 14.44
C VAL A 109 8.80 5.55 13.68
N ALA A 110 9.01 5.17 12.42
CA ALA A 110 10.04 5.76 11.57
C ALA A 110 9.77 7.26 11.31
N TYR A 111 8.51 7.63 11.12
CA TYR A 111 8.12 9.05 10.95
C TYR A 111 8.35 9.87 12.22
N ARG A 112 8.10 9.30 13.40
CA ARG A 112 8.45 9.91 14.68
C ARG A 112 9.96 10.17 14.78
N GLU A 113 10.78 9.20 14.43
CA GLU A 113 12.24 9.31 14.43
C GLU A 113 12.70 10.46 13.53
N VAL A 114 12.26 10.48 12.27
CA VAL A 114 12.59 11.56 11.33
C VAL A 114 12.13 12.92 11.85
N SER A 115 10.93 13.01 12.43
CA SER A 115 10.38 14.26 12.95
C SER A 115 11.17 14.78 14.14
N LEU A 116 11.63 13.91 15.04
CA LEU A 116 12.47 14.28 16.18
C LEU A 116 13.86 14.75 15.72
N LEU A 117 14.46 14.08 14.74
CA LEU A 117 15.72 14.53 14.13
C LEU A 117 15.61 15.91 13.47
N LEU A 118 14.47 16.20 12.87
CA LEU A 118 14.15 17.51 12.30
C LEU A 118 13.72 18.55 13.35
N ARG A 119 13.79 18.22 14.65
CA ARG A 119 13.41 19.07 15.77
C ARG A 119 11.98 19.59 15.69
N ARG A 120 11.07 18.83 15.09
CA ARG A 120 9.65 19.16 15.14
C ARG A 120 9.12 18.99 16.57
N PRO A 121 8.21 19.88 17.04
CA PRO A 121 7.66 19.78 18.38
C PRO A 121 6.92 18.44 18.56
N PRO A 122 7.28 17.63 19.57
CA PRO A 122 6.63 16.35 19.81
C PRO A 122 5.25 16.55 20.46
N GLY A 123 4.29 15.74 20.04
CA GLY A 123 3.01 15.60 20.70
C GLY A 123 3.00 14.42 21.68
N ARG A 124 1.83 13.80 21.87
CA ARG A 124 1.67 12.64 22.73
C ARG A 124 2.58 11.49 22.26
N GLU A 125 3.27 10.85 23.20
CA GLU A 125 4.22 9.74 22.96
C GLU A 125 5.33 10.11 21.96
N ALA A 126 5.69 11.38 21.91
CA ALA A 126 6.67 11.97 21.00
C ALA A 126 6.31 11.88 19.50
N TYR A 127 5.08 11.49 19.15
CA TYR A 127 4.63 11.55 17.77
C TYR A 127 4.40 13.00 17.32
N PRO A 128 4.70 13.33 16.05
CA PRO A 128 4.36 14.64 15.51
C PRO A 128 2.85 14.81 15.38
N GLY A 129 2.36 16.04 15.45
CA GLY A 129 0.92 16.35 15.41
C GLY A 129 0.21 15.91 14.14
N ASP A 130 0.95 15.72 13.05
CA ASP A 130 0.44 15.29 11.72
C ASP A 130 0.55 13.78 11.47
N VAL A 131 0.79 12.96 12.51
CA VAL A 131 0.89 11.50 12.34
C VAL A 131 -0.39 10.87 11.78
N PHE A 132 -1.56 11.44 12.11
CA PHE A 132 -2.82 11.00 11.52
C PHE A 132 -2.83 11.19 10.00
N TYR A 133 -2.34 12.31 9.50
CA TYR A 133 -2.25 12.61 8.08
C TYR A 133 -1.31 11.66 7.33
N LEU A 134 -0.30 11.11 8.00
CA LEU A 134 0.57 10.08 7.42
C LEU A 134 -0.22 8.86 6.92
N HIS A 135 -1.20 8.40 7.70
CA HIS A 135 -2.01 7.22 7.37
C HIS A 135 -3.28 7.55 6.58
N SER A 136 -3.96 8.65 6.92
CA SER A 136 -5.22 9.02 6.26
C SER A 136 -5.04 9.26 4.77
N ARG A 137 -3.94 9.88 4.34
CA ARG A 137 -3.66 10.09 2.91
C ARG A 137 -3.41 8.79 2.13
N LEU A 138 -2.92 7.73 2.78
CA LEU A 138 -2.82 6.40 2.16
C LEU A 138 -4.20 5.76 1.97
N LEU A 139 -5.07 5.92 2.98
CA LEU A 139 -6.45 5.44 2.91
C LEU A 139 -7.24 6.15 1.80
N GLU A 140 -7.10 7.45 1.67
CA GLU A 140 -7.78 8.25 0.64
C GLU A 140 -7.34 7.89 -0.78
N ARG A 141 -6.11 7.42 -0.97
CA ARG A 141 -5.58 6.96 -2.26
C ARG A 141 -6.20 5.62 -2.70
N ALA A 142 -6.74 4.83 -1.77
CA ALA A 142 -7.47 3.61 -2.06
C ALA A 142 -8.89 3.98 -2.53
N CYS A 143 -9.10 4.08 -3.83
CA CYS A 143 -10.38 4.46 -4.39
C CYS A 143 -10.73 3.61 -5.62
N LYS A 144 -12.02 3.49 -5.87
CA LYS A 144 -12.55 2.94 -7.10
C LYS A 144 -12.79 4.09 -8.09
N VAL A 145 -12.17 3.98 -9.26
CA VAL A 145 -12.27 5.00 -10.31
C VAL A 145 -13.44 4.67 -11.23
N ILE A 146 -14.25 5.68 -11.55
CA ILE A 146 -15.40 5.52 -12.44
C ILE A 146 -14.91 5.55 -13.90
N ALA A 147 -15.25 4.51 -14.65
CA ALA A 147 -14.91 4.41 -16.09
C ALA A 147 -15.79 5.26 -17.03
N ASN A 148 -16.76 6.01 -16.50
CA ASN A 148 -17.74 6.73 -17.31
C ASN A 148 -17.38 8.21 -17.45
N ASP A 149 -16.87 8.59 -18.63
CA ASP A 149 -16.52 9.98 -18.98
C ASP A 149 -17.71 10.95 -18.87
N GLU A 150 -18.96 10.47 -19.05
CA GLU A 150 -20.16 11.32 -18.96
C GLU A 150 -20.48 11.71 -17.52
N ILE A 151 -20.29 10.79 -16.57
CA ILE A 151 -20.47 11.09 -15.14
C ILE A 151 -19.39 12.10 -14.69
N ALA A 152 -18.15 11.92 -15.12
CA ALA A 152 -17.05 12.82 -14.80
C ALA A 152 -17.28 14.24 -15.39
N LYS A 153 -17.86 14.35 -16.60
CA LYS A 153 -18.19 15.62 -17.24
C LYS A 153 -19.32 16.38 -16.54
N ASN A 154 -20.20 15.67 -15.86
CA ASN A 154 -21.34 16.25 -15.13
C ASN A 154 -21.03 16.62 -13.68
N MET A 155 -19.86 16.31 -13.17
CA MET A 155 -19.39 16.76 -11.86
C MET A 155 -18.87 18.20 -11.98
N ASN A 156 -19.68 19.17 -11.54
CA ASN A 156 -19.46 20.61 -11.72
C ASN A 156 -18.15 21.15 -11.13
N ASP A 157 -17.48 20.40 -10.24
CA ASP A 157 -16.33 20.86 -9.49
C ASP A 157 -15.00 20.17 -9.87
N LEU A 158 -14.96 19.39 -10.95
CA LEU A 158 -13.71 18.77 -11.38
C LEU A 158 -12.87 19.76 -12.18
N PRO A 159 -11.60 19.98 -11.80
CA PRO A 159 -10.66 20.79 -12.60
C PRO A 159 -10.55 20.24 -14.03
N ASP A 160 -10.41 21.12 -15.00
CA ASP A 160 -10.31 20.72 -16.42
C ASP A 160 -9.14 19.77 -16.71
N SER A 161 -8.09 19.80 -15.86
CA SER A 161 -6.97 18.87 -15.92
C SER A 161 -7.32 17.41 -15.58
N ILE A 162 -8.48 17.17 -14.94
CA ILE A 162 -8.97 15.83 -14.57
C ILE A 162 -9.98 15.30 -15.58
N LYS A 163 -10.59 16.19 -16.39
CA LYS A 163 -11.52 15.82 -17.44
C LYS A 163 -10.82 15.05 -18.57
N GLY A 164 -10.67 13.78 -18.42
CA GLY A 164 -10.03 12.90 -19.41
C GLY A 164 -9.08 11.88 -18.83
N ILE A 165 -8.78 11.97 -17.51
CA ILE A 165 -7.91 11.03 -16.81
C ILE A 165 -8.72 9.90 -16.17
N VAL A 166 -10.03 10.04 -16.04
CA VAL A 166 -10.91 9.02 -15.45
C VAL A 166 -11.17 7.89 -16.46
N LYS A 167 -10.11 7.22 -16.87
CA LYS A 167 -10.15 6.00 -17.68
C LYS A 167 -9.62 4.85 -16.85
N GLY A 168 -10.41 4.38 -15.94
CA GLY A 168 -10.03 3.23 -15.17
C GLY A 168 -11.21 2.73 -14.35
N GLY A 169 -11.68 1.54 -14.65
CA GLY A 169 -12.54 0.80 -13.75
C GLY A 169 -11.69 0.18 -12.66
N GLY A 170 -11.89 0.52 -11.41
CA GLY A 170 -11.30 -0.16 -10.28
C GLY A 170 -12.24 -1.21 -9.70
#